data_ca1f98849422c54e0fa838402581f9fc
#
_entry.id   ca1f98849422c54e0fa838402581f9fc
#
_cell.length_a   1.000
_cell.length_b   1.000
_cell.length_c   1.000
_cell.angle_alpha   90.00
_cell.angle_beta   90.00
_cell.angle_gamma   90.00
#
_symmetry.space_group_name_H-M   'P 1'
#
loop_
_entity.id
_entity.type
_entity.pdbx_description
1 polymer ?
#
loop_
_entity_poly.entity_id
_entity_poly.type
_entity_poly.pdbx_seq_one_letter_code
_entity_poly.pdbx_strand_id
1 'polypeptide(L)'
;MKKSLMSLALIGALSVGAHAFTLGKLGNFEFKKFADNVYILPGPPMEPNEENEGFMNNPAIIEGEHGLIMIDPGGNYNVGKKIFAEVEKISKKPIIAIIDTHKHGDHWFANKTMAEKYPNVKIYALQHMIDVSKDGEADKWYGILDRLSHNLKGTKPYQFPEFAIKNGDKIEIDGQTFLIFHPKRAHTDTDVLILHVNSKTLFLGDNVMKSRLGGFDASSSILGNIKLLEDIEKAPELSLYVPGHGAPGKMHETIDPFLNYMKLLKKGAEMALEEDVEAYEIKPKVVEMMKDYVKWDAFDHQMGKHLQKIYEELEAEDE
;
A
#
# COMPACT_ATOMS: atom_id res chain seq x y z
N MET A 1 33.79 -67.81 4.63
CA MET A 1 32.57 -67.17 4.09
C MET A 1 32.25 -65.95 4.96
N LYS A 2 32.63 -64.75 4.50
CA LYS A 2 32.34 -63.47 5.19
C LYS A 2 31.19 -62.79 4.43
N LYS A 3 30.03 -62.66 5.05
CA LYS A 3 28.90 -61.89 4.50
C LYS A 3 29.08 -60.42 4.83
N SER A 4 29.27 -59.62 3.79
CA SER A 4 29.31 -58.15 3.89
C SER A 4 27.85 -57.64 3.92
N LEU A 5 27.47 -56.96 5.01
CA LEU A 5 26.22 -56.18 5.06
C LEU A 5 26.51 -54.79 4.46
N MET A 6 25.92 -54.51 3.33
CA MET A 6 25.82 -53.16 2.78
C MET A 6 24.67 -52.42 3.49
N SER A 7 25.03 -51.46 4.34
CA SER A 7 24.05 -50.52 4.89
C SER A 7 23.68 -49.49 3.83
N LEU A 8 22.43 -49.52 3.36
CA LEU A 8 21.81 -48.48 2.52
C LEU A 8 21.45 -47.31 3.44
N ALA A 9 22.21 -46.22 3.38
CA ALA A 9 21.83 -44.98 4.00
C ALA A 9 20.74 -44.31 3.14
N LEU A 10 19.49 -44.32 3.62
CA LEU A 10 18.38 -43.57 3.03
C LEU A 10 18.60 -42.10 3.38
N ILE A 11 19.09 -41.31 2.44
CA ILE A 11 19.11 -39.86 2.54
C ILE A 11 17.69 -39.40 2.27
N GLY A 12 16.93 -39.18 3.33
CA GLY A 12 15.64 -38.52 3.26
C GLY A 12 15.83 -37.06 2.86
N ALA A 13 15.58 -36.76 1.59
CA ALA A 13 15.41 -35.36 1.17
C ALA A 13 14.17 -34.81 1.86
N LEU A 14 14.36 -34.01 2.91
CA LEU A 14 13.33 -33.14 3.45
C LEU A 14 13.03 -32.10 2.36
N SER A 15 12.00 -32.40 1.56
CA SER A 15 11.35 -31.38 0.75
C SER A 15 10.74 -30.37 1.72
N VAL A 16 11.42 -29.24 1.93
CA VAL A 16 10.79 -28.07 2.53
C VAL A 16 9.72 -27.64 1.54
N GLY A 17 8.50 -28.11 1.78
CA GLY A 17 7.34 -27.68 1.02
C GLY A 17 7.26 -26.17 1.13
N ALA A 18 7.38 -25.49 0.00
CA ALA A 18 7.12 -24.06 -0.08
C ALA A 18 5.64 -23.85 0.32
N HIS A 19 5.42 -23.46 1.58
CA HIS A 19 4.08 -23.14 2.03
C HIS A 19 3.61 -21.90 1.27
N ALA A 20 2.49 -22.01 0.56
CA ALA A 20 1.81 -20.86 -0.03
C ALA A 20 1.51 -19.82 1.05
N PHE A 21 1.56 -18.55 0.70
CA PHE A 21 1.12 -17.47 1.58
C PHE A 21 -0.37 -17.64 1.86
N THR A 22 -0.71 -18.18 3.00
CA THR A 22 -2.08 -18.56 3.36
C THR A 22 -2.56 -17.72 4.53
N LEU A 23 -3.73 -17.14 4.39
CA LEU A 23 -4.42 -16.40 5.44
C LEU A 23 -5.74 -17.10 5.79
N GLY A 24 -5.70 -18.09 6.66
CA GLY A 24 -6.88 -18.75 7.20
C GLY A 24 -7.96 -19.04 6.14
N LYS A 25 -9.16 -18.47 6.32
CA LYS A 25 -10.29 -18.59 5.39
C LYS A 25 -10.17 -17.75 4.12
N LEU A 26 -9.30 -16.74 4.10
CA LEU A 26 -9.10 -15.86 2.93
C LEU A 26 -8.36 -16.56 1.79
N GLY A 27 -7.76 -17.72 2.06
CA GLY A 27 -7.09 -18.52 1.03
C GLY A 27 -5.64 -18.17 0.80
N ASN A 28 -5.17 -18.41 -0.42
CA ASN A 28 -3.77 -18.26 -0.80
C ASN A 28 -3.55 -16.95 -1.55
N PHE A 29 -2.44 -16.28 -1.25
CA PHE A 29 -1.95 -15.10 -1.93
C PHE A 29 -0.62 -15.41 -2.61
N GLU A 30 -0.42 -14.85 -3.80
CA GLU A 30 0.79 -15.04 -4.60
C GLU A 30 1.09 -13.80 -5.43
N PHE A 31 2.35 -13.55 -5.70
CA PHE A 31 2.73 -12.54 -6.68
C PHE A 31 2.30 -12.97 -8.08
N LYS A 32 1.69 -12.04 -8.81
CA LYS A 32 1.31 -12.20 -10.22
C LYS A 32 2.08 -11.20 -11.07
N LYS A 33 2.47 -11.59 -12.27
CA LYS A 33 3.08 -10.69 -13.24
C LYS A 33 1.99 -9.80 -13.86
N PHE A 34 2.10 -8.49 -13.69
CA PHE A 34 1.17 -7.50 -14.22
C PHE A 34 1.74 -6.71 -15.40
N ALA A 35 3.06 -6.54 -15.44
CA ALA A 35 3.78 -5.89 -16.54
C ALA A 35 5.18 -6.50 -16.67
N ASP A 36 5.95 -6.06 -17.66
CA ASP A 36 7.34 -6.55 -17.80
C ASP A 36 8.16 -6.16 -16.57
N ASN A 37 8.77 -7.19 -15.97
CA ASN A 37 9.56 -7.11 -14.74
C ASN A 37 8.77 -6.62 -13.51
N VAL A 38 7.44 -6.51 -13.56
CA VAL A 38 6.59 -6.04 -12.46
C VAL A 38 5.69 -7.15 -11.97
N TYR A 39 5.86 -7.52 -10.71
CA TYR A 39 5.06 -8.51 -10.00
C TYR A 39 4.38 -7.83 -8.80
N ILE A 40 3.11 -8.09 -8.59
CA ILE A 40 2.32 -7.51 -7.49
C ILE A 40 1.65 -8.65 -6.74
N LEU A 41 1.62 -8.54 -5.42
CA LEU A 41 0.86 -9.40 -4.51
C LEU A 41 -0.37 -8.62 -4.02
N PRO A 42 -1.52 -8.69 -4.70
CA PRO A 42 -2.69 -7.95 -4.24
C PRO A 42 -3.17 -8.47 -2.89
N GLY A 43 -3.20 -7.59 -1.89
CA GLY A 43 -3.74 -7.90 -0.58
C GLY A 43 -5.27 -7.95 -0.57
N PRO A 44 -5.89 -8.55 0.46
CA PRO A 44 -7.33 -8.54 0.62
C PRO A 44 -7.82 -7.10 0.83
N PRO A 45 -8.88 -6.65 0.12
CA PRO A 45 -9.41 -5.30 0.26
C PRO A 45 -10.27 -5.18 1.53
N MET A 46 -9.65 -5.33 2.69
CA MET A 46 -10.27 -5.33 4.01
C MET A 46 -9.47 -4.46 4.97
N GLU A 47 -10.12 -3.95 6.02
CA GLU A 47 -9.39 -3.36 7.14
C GLU A 47 -8.53 -4.40 7.87
N PRO A 48 -7.45 -3.98 8.57
CA PRO A 48 -6.62 -4.92 9.31
C PRO A 48 -7.44 -5.63 10.39
N ASN A 49 -7.31 -6.94 10.47
CA ASN A 49 -7.99 -7.78 11.46
C ASN A 49 -7.21 -9.07 11.71
N GLU A 50 -7.69 -9.93 12.60
CA GLU A 50 -7.04 -11.20 12.91
C GLU A 50 -7.04 -12.18 11.73
N GLU A 51 -8.07 -12.16 10.86
CA GLU A 51 -8.20 -13.08 9.74
C GLU A 51 -7.17 -12.76 8.64
N ASN A 52 -6.94 -11.48 8.33
CA ASN A 52 -5.91 -11.07 7.38
C ASN A 52 -4.54 -10.85 8.03
N GLU A 53 -4.41 -11.08 9.33
CA GLU A 53 -3.17 -10.93 10.09
C GLU A 53 -2.51 -9.54 9.93
N GLY A 54 -3.28 -8.52 9.51
CA GLY A 54 -2.80 -7.19 9.17
C GLY A 54 -2.20 -7.07 7.76
N PHE A 55 -2.35 -8.09 6.89
CA PHE A 55 -2.00 -7.99 5.47
C PHE A 55 -3.17 -7.41 4.68
N MET A 56 -2.93 -6.31 3.97
CA MET A 56 -3.98 -5.63 3.21
C MET A 56 -3.47 -4.76 2.06
N ASN A 57 -2.19 -4.38 2.05
CA ASN A 57 -1.59 -3.57 1.00
C ASN A 57 -1.20 -4.41 -0.24
N ASN A 58 -0.66 -3.76 -1.26
CA ASN A 58 -0.20 -4.36 -2.50
C ASN A 58 1.33 -4.33 -2.63
N PRO A 59 2.08 -5.20 -1.93
CA PRO A 59 3.52 -5.29 -2.15
C PRO A 59 3.83 -5.57 -3.61
N ALA A 60 4.83 -4.85 -4.15
CA ALA A 60 5.25 -5.07 -5.51
C ALA A 60 6.76 -5.33 -5.60
N ILE A 61 7.15 -6.06 -6.64
CA ILE A 61 8.54 -6.34 -6.98
C ILE A 61 8.78 -5.93 -8.42
N ILE A 62 9.85 -5.19 -8.62
CA ILE A 62 10.41 -4.88 -9.92
C ILE A 62 11.72 -5.65 -10.06
N GLU A 63 11.81 -6.51 -11.07
CA GLU A 63 13.02 -7.29 -11.32
C GLU A 63 14.04 -6.47 -12.10
N GLY A 64 15.18 -6.18 -11.47
CA GLY A 64 16.33 -5.56 -12.07
C GLY A 64 17.28 -6.57 -12.71
N GLU A 65 18.43 -6.11 -13.17
CA GLU A 65 19.44 -6.93 -13.82
C GLU A 65 20.07 -7.92 -12.82
N HIS A 66 20.45 -7.47 -11.62
CA HIS A 66 21.17 -8.25 -10.61
C HIS A 66 20.38 -8.43 -9.31
N GLY A 67 19.31 -7.63 -9.08
CA GLY A 67 18.54 -7.60 -7.84
C GLY A 67 17.05 -7.32 -8.05
N LEU A 68 16.34 -7.27 -6.95
CA LEU A 68 14.93 -6.94 -6.88
C LEU A 68 14.76 -5.58 -6.19
N ILE A 69 13.86 -4.77 -6.71
CA ILE A 69 13.39 -3.53 -6.08
C ILE A 69 11.97 -3.79 -5.57
N MET A 70 11.70 -3.48 -4.31
CA MET A 70 10.39 -3.71 -3.70
C MET A 70 9.69 -2.38 -3.43
N ILE A 71 8.36 -2.35 -3.61
CA ILE A 71 7.51 -1.23 -3.23
C ILE A 71 6.60 -1.72 -2.11
N ASP A 72 6.55 -0.99 -0.99
CA ASP A 72 5.67 -1.22 0.16
C ASP A 72 5.63 -2.68 0.65
N PRO A 73 6.63 -3.17 1.38
CA PRO A 73 6.79 -4.59 1.72
C PRO A 73 5.73 -5.17 2.66
N GLY A 74 4.86 -4.35 3.27
CA GLY A 74 3.76 -4.82 4.13
C GLY A 74 3.80 -4.33 5.57
N GLY A 75 2.76 -4.69 6.32
CA GLY A 75 2.37 -4.04 7.59
C GLY A 75 2.95 -4.63 8.87
N ASN A 76 3.67 -5.74 8.83
CA ASN A 76 4.31 -6.29 10.03
C ASN A 76 5.36 -7.36 9.72
N TYR A 77 6.14 -7.70 10.74
CA TYR A 77 7.24 -8.67 10.63
C TYR A 77 6.78 -10.07 10.20
N ASN A 78 5.66 -10.55 10.72
CA ASN A 78 5.19 -11.92 10.45
C ASN A 78 4.61 -12.05 9.03
N VAL A 79 3.83 -11.09 8.60
CA VAL A 79 3.35 -10.98 7.21
C VAL A 79 4.54 -10.80 6.26
N GLY A 80 5.51 -9.96 6.63
CA GLY A 80 6.75 -9.78 5.87
C GLY A 80 7.50 -11.10 5.60
N LYS A 81 7.55 -12.02 6.56
CA LYS A 81 8.16 -13.36 6.35
C LYS A 81 7.39 -14.18 5.31
N LYS A 82 6.06 -14.10 5.33
CA LYS A 82 5.21 -14.80 4.34
C LYS A 82 5.40 -14.19 2.96
N ILE A 83 5.39 -12.86 2.85
CA ILE A 83 5.64 -12.13 1.60
C ILE A 83 7.03 -12.48 1.06
N PHE A 84 8.05 -12.50 1.92
CA PHE A 84 9.41 -12.88 1.52
C PHE A 84 9.47 -14.30 0.92
N ALA A 85 8.75 -15.26 1.50
CA ALA A 85 8.69 -16.62 0.95
C ALA A 85 8.05 -16.67 -0.45
N GLU A 86 7.09 -15.76 -0.74
CA GLU A 86 6.52 -15.63 -2.09
C GLU A 86 7.52 -14.96 -3.06
N VAL A 87 8.29 -13.97 -2.59
CA VAL A 87 9.38 -13.34 -3.39
C VAL A 87 10.36 -14.40 -3.88
N GLU A 88 10.78 -15.32 -3.00
CA GLU A 88 11.73 -16.39 -3.35
C GLU A 88 11.21 -17.38 -4.41
N LYS A 89 9.91 -17.42 -4.68
CA LYS A 89 9.33 -18.20 -5.78
C LYS A 89 9.48 -17.51 -7.13
N ILE A 90 9.53 -16.17 -7.14
CA ILE A 90 9.72 -15.40 -8.36
C ILE A 90 11.17 -15.40 -8.77
N SER A 91 12.08 -15.06 -7.84
CA SER A 91 13.50 -14.91 -8.14
C SER A 91 14.36 -15.21 -6.92
N LYS A 92 15.59 -15.67 -7.16
CA LYS A 92 16.63 -15.85 -6.13
C LYS A 92 17.59 -14.65 -6.04
N LYS A 93 17.36 -13.61 -6.84
CA LYS A 93 18.11 -12.36 -6.74
C LYS A 93 17.85 -11.69 -5.40
N PRO A 94 18.83 -11.00 -4.81
CA PRO A 94 18.63 -10.27 -3.55
C PRO A 94 17.67 -9.07 -3.73
N ILE A 95 16.93 -8.72 -2.68
CA ILE A 95 16.27 -7.43 -2.62
C ILE A 95 17.35 -6.38 -2.33
N ILE A 96 17.60 -5.48 -3.27
CA ILE A 96 18.66 -4.47 -3.18
C ILE A 96 18.13 -3.07 -2.82
N ALA A 97 16.84 -2.84 -3.06
CA ALA A 97 16.18 -1.57 -2.73
C ALA A 97 14.72 -1.79 -2.33
N ILE A 98 14.22 -0.89 -1.48
CA ILE A 98 12.81 -0.74 -1.14
C ILE A 98 12.46 0.73 -1.33
N ILE A 99 11.27 1.04 -1.82
CA ILE A 99 10.73 2.40 -1.88
C ILE A 99 9.37 2.37 -1.18
N ASP A 100 9.27 3.11 -0.07
CA ASP A 100 8.04 3.22 0.70
C ASP A 100 7.24 4.44 0.25
N THR A 101 5.93 4.27 0.03
CA THR A 101 5.06 5.31 -0.55
C THR A 101 4.65 6.38 0.44
N HIS A 102 4.37 6.02 1.70
CA HIS A 102 3.91 6.96 2.73
C HIS A 102 4.05 6.39 4.15
N LYS A 103 3.72 7.20 5.16
CA LYS A 103 4.00 6.94 6.59
C LYS A 103 3.15 5.86 7.24
N HIS A 104 2.08 5.34 6.61
CA HIS A 104 1.20 4.36 7.24
C HIS A 104 1.87 3.00 7.40
N GLY A 105 1.82 2.45 8.62
CA GLY A 105 2.60 1.29 9.01
C GLY A 105 2.31 0.02 8.24
N ASP A 106 1.10 -0.12 7.69
CA ASP A 106 0.69 -1.27 6.88
C ASP A 106 1.43 -1.37 5.54
N HIS A 107 2.16 -0.34 5.14
CA HIS A 107 2.98 -0.33 3.93
C HIS A 107 4.44 -0.70 4.18
N TRP A 108 5.04 -0.27 5.30
CA TRP A 108 6.50 -0.33 5.45
C TRP A 108 7.03 -1.08 6.68
N PHE A 109 6.20 -1.51 7.64
CA PHE A 109 6.72 -2.19 8.83
C PHE A 109 7.45 -3.50 8.53
N ALA A 110 7.16 -4.15 7.39
CA ALA A 110 7.91 -5.31 6.94
C ALA A 110 9.29 -4.99 6.36
N ASN A 111 9.71 -3.71 6.25
CA ASN A 111 11.09 -3.31 5.97
C ASN A 111 12.08 -4.08 6.85
N LYS A 112 11.74 -4.28 8.12
CA LYS A 112 12.54 -5.06 9.06
C LYS A 112 12.82 -6.48 8.58
N THR A 113 11.79 -7.17 8.09
CA THR A 113 11.96 -8.53 7.59
C THR A 113 12.91 -8.58 6.40
N MET A 114 12.79 -7.61 5.50
CA MET A 114 13.63 -7.55 4.30
C MET A 114 15.07 -7.20 4.64
N ALA A 115 15.27 -6.23 5.55
CA ALA A 115 16.60 -5.82 6.00
C ALA A 115 17.33 -6.91 6.82
N GLU A 116 16.63 -7.72 7.60
CA GLU A 116 17.22 -8.88 8.28
C GLU A 116 17.75 -9.93 7.29
N LYS A 117 17.09 -10.08 6.14
CA LYS A 117 17.53 -10.99 5.07
C LYS A 117 18.62 -10.39 4.20
N TYR A 118 18.54 -9.10 3.93
CA TYR A 118 19.45 -8.34 3.08
C TYR A 118 19.94 -7.09 3.80
N PRO A 119 20.96 -7.20 4.69
CA PRO A 119 21.40 -6.08 5.53
C PRO A 119 21.91 -4.84 4.78
N ASN A 120 22.21 -4.99 3.50
CA ASN A 120 22.67 -3.90 2.63
C ASN A 120 21.54 -3.31 1.77
N VAL A 121 20.27 -3.71 1.99
CA VAL A 121 19.12 -3.16 1.26
C VAL A 121 19.01 -1.65 1.52
N LYS A 122 18.86 -0.87 0.46
CA LYS A 122 18.63 0.58 0.56
C LYS A 122 17.13 0.86 0.63
N ILE A 123 16.68 1.54 1.67
CA ILE A 123 15.26 1.84 1.87
C ILE A 123 15.05 3.34 1.65
N TYR A 124 14.25 3.67 0.65
CA TYR A 124 13.96 5.03 0.19
C TYR A 124 12.57 5.47 0.63
N ALA A 125 12.44 6.72 1.07
CA ALA A 125 11.16 7.38 1.32
C ALA A 125 11.29 8.89 1.22
N LEU A 126 10.17 9.60 1.18
CA LEU A 126 10.18 11.06 1.31
C LEU A 126 10.85 11.46 2.64
N GLN A 127 11.70 12.50 2.64
CA GLN A 127 12.37 12.93 3.88
C GLN A 127 11.38 13.18 5.02
N HIS A 128 10.26 13.83 4.72
CA HIS A 128 9.21 14.09 5.72
C HIS A 128 8.63 12.80 6.31
N MET A 129 8.42 11.75 5.50
CA MET A 129 8.03 10.43 6.00
C MET A 129 9.04 9.87 7.00
N ILE A 130 10.34 9.97 6.68
CA ILE A 130 11.42 9.47 7.55
C ILE A 130 11.38 10.17 8.91
N ASP A 131 11.19 11.50 8.89
CA ASP A 131 11.21 12.34 10.09
C ASP A 131 10.00 12.04 10.99
N VAL A 132 8.77 12.10 10.45
CA VAL A 132 7.55 11.85 11.24
C VAL A 132 7.45 10.41 11.74
N SER A 133 7.95 9.44 10.97
CA SER A 133 7.96 8.04 11.40
C SER A 133 8.84 7.83 12.63
N LYS A 134 9.97 8.52 12.70
CA LYS A 134 10.86 8.50 13.88
C LYS A 134 10.31 9.34 15.04
N ASP A 135 9.47 10.33 14.78
CA ASP A 135 8.87 11.23 15.76
C ASP A 135 7.50 10.74 16.26
N GLY A 136 7.30 9.42 16.34
CA GLY A 136 6.14 8.80 17.00
C GLY A 136 5.06 8.26 16.06
N GLU A 137 5.02 8.62 14.78
CA GLU A 137 4.00 8.08 13.85
C GLU A 137 4.10 6.55 13.73
N ALA A 138 5.31 5.98 13.76
CA ALA A 138 5.49 4.53 13.77
C ALA A 138 4.86 3.87 15.01
N ASP A 139 5.00 4.45 16.20
CA ASP A 139 4.41 3.90 17.42
C ASP A 139 2.88 4.02 17.42
N LYS A 140 2.34 5.10 16.88
CA LYS A 140 0.90 5.30 16.67
C LYS A 140 0.34 4.21 15.75
N TRP A 141 0.96 3.98 14.60
CA TRP A 141 0.55 2.93 13.66
C TRP A 141 0.72 1.53 14.22
N TYR A 142 1.81 1.27 14.97
CA TYR A 142 1.98 0.01 15.68
C TYR A 142 0.78 -0.26 16.61
N GLY A 143 0.37 0.73 17.42
CA GLY A 143 -0.77 0.59 18.33
C GLY A 143 -2.09 0.34 17.61
N ILE A 144 -2.31 0.95 16.42
CA ILE A 144 -3.50 0.73 15.61
C ILE A 144 -3.52 -0.71 15.07
N LEU A 145 -2.46 -1.13 14.40
CA LEU A 145 -2.37 -2.44 13.76
C LEU A 145 -2.35 -3.59 14.77
N ASP A 146 -1.68 -3.41 15.91
CA ASP A 146 -1.62 -4.42 16.97
C ASP A 146 -2.99 -4.64 17.60
N ARG A 147 -3.74 -3.57 17.86
CA ARG A 147 -5.11 -3.65 18.40
C ARG A 147 -6.07 -4.37 17.45
N LEU A 148 -5.87 -4.25 16.14
CA LEU A 148 -6.79 -4.80 15.13
C LEU A 148 -6.41 -6.21 14.69
N SER A 149 -5.12 -6.51 14.53
CA SER A 149 -4.65 -7.79 13.99
C SER A 149 -4.00 -8.73 15.00
N HIS A 150 -3.61 -8.21 16.18
CA HIS A 150 -2.86 -8.94 17.21
C HIS A 150 -1.61 -9.69 16.69
N ASN A 151 -0.98 -9.17 15.61
CA ASN A 151 0.11 -9.85 14.90
C ASN A 151 1.39 -9.01 14.74
N LEU A 152 1.60 -8.00 15.57
CA LEU A 152 2.75 -7.08 15.46
C LEU A 152 4.02 -7.56 16.16
N LYS A 153 3.97 -8.73 16.84
CA LYS A 153 5.13 -9.27 17.55
C LYS A 153 6.33 -9.43 16.60
N GLY A 154 7.46 -8.87 16.99
CA GLY A 154 8.70 -8.89 16.22
C GLY A 154 8.91 -7.69 15.30
N THR A 155 7.89 -6.85 15.08
CA THR A 155 7.99 -5.66 14.23
C THR A 155 8.93 -4.60 14.81
N LYS A 156 9.00 -4.47 16.14
CA LYS A 156 9.99 -3.61 16.82
C LYS A 156 11.31 -4.36 17.06
N PRO A 157 12.49 -3.67 17.06
CA PRO A 157 12.67 -2.29 16.63
C PRO A 157 12.38 -2.13 15.14
N TYR A 158 11.85 -0.98 14.73
CA TYR A 158 11.54 -0.69 13.32
C TYR A 158 12.80 -0.57 12.47
N GLN A 159 12.69 -0.96 11.19
CA GLN A 159 13.67 -0.61 10.16
C GLN A 159 13.16 0.59 9.39
N PHE A 160 13.57 1.77 9.80
CA PHE A 160 13.19 3.03 9.13
C PHE A 160 13.88 3.17 7.78
N PRO A 161 13.22 3.84 6.80
CA PRO A 161 13.92 4.31 5.60
C PRO A 161 15.07 5.24 5.96
N GLU A 162 16.15 5.19 5.17
CA GLU A 162 17.38 5.96 5.41
C GLU A 162 17.77 6.85 4.23
N PHE A 163 17.26 6.55 3.03
CA PHE A 163 17.59 7.26 1.81
C PHE A 163 16.44 8.19 1.42
N ALA A 164 16.66 9.50 1.57
CA ALA A 164 15.65 10.49 1.24
C ALA A 164 15.46 10.64 -0.27
N ILE A 165 14.20 10.69 -0.70
CA ILE A 165 13.76 11.07 -2.04
C ILE A 165 12.87 12.30 -1.96
N LYS A 166 12.68 12.97 -3.10
CA LYS A 166 11.86 14.19 -3.19
C LYS A 166 11.11 14.27 -4.52
N ASN A 167 10.16 15.18 -4.57
CA ASN A 167 9.40 15.46 -5.79
C ASN A 167 10.32 15.80 -6.97
N GLY A 168 10.08 15.14 -8.10
CA GLY A 168 10.83 15.32 -9.34
C GLY A 168 12.13 14.51 -9.44
N ASP A 169 12.47 13.72 -8.43
CA ASP A 169 13.64 12.85 -8.52
C ASP A 169 13.46 11.79 -9.60
N LYS A 170 14.53 11.59 -10.38
CA LYS A 170 14.73 10.44 -11.24
C LYS A 170 15.75 9.52 -10.60
N ILE A 171 15.33 8.32 -10.23
CA ILE A 171 16.17 7.35 -9.56
C ILE A 171 16.44 6.18 -10.51
N GLU A 172 17.69 5.80 -10.65
CA GLU A 172 18.09 4.63 -11.43
C GLU A 172 18.65 3.56 -10.48
N ILE A 173 18.02 2.39 -10.46
CA ILE A 173 18.41 1.25 -9.63
C ILE A 173 18.45 0.02 -10.52
N ASP A 174 19.62 -0.57 -10.68
CA ASP A 174 19.84 -1.86 -11.36
C ASP A 174 19.16 -1.96 -12.74
N GLY A 175 19.31 -0.91 -13.56
CA GLY A 175 18.75 -0.82 -14.91
C GLY A 175 17.27 -0.41 -14.96
N GLN A 176 16.63 -0.17 -13.82
CA GLN A 176 15.25 0.28 -13.72
C GLN A 176 15.19 1.78 -13.36
N THR A 177 14.34 2.53 -14.05
CA THR A 177 14.16 3.97 -13.86
C THR A 177 12.85 4.29 -13.18
N PHE A 178 12.92 5.10 -12.12
CA PHE A 178 11.77 5.56 -11.35
C PHE A 178 11.70 7.09 -11.35
N LEU A 179 10.51 7.64 -11.58
CA LEU A 179 10.21 9.06 -11.36
C LEU A 179 9.33 9.20 -10.12
N ILE A 180 9.70 10.14 -9.27
CA ILE A 180 9.03 10.36 -7.99
C ILE A 180 8.18 11.63 -8.05
N PHE A 181 6.90 11.52 -7.68
CA PHE A 181 5.97 12.63 -7.59
C PHE A 181 5.43 12.74 -6.17
N HIS A 182 5.47 13.93 -5.58
CA HIS A 182 4.92 14.21 -4.25
C HIS A 182 3.80 15.24 -4.38
N PRO A 183 2.54 14.89 -4.06
CA PRO A 183 1.39 15.77 -4.23
C PRO A 183 1.28 16.86 -3.15
N LYS A 184 2.27 16.97 -2.25
CA LYS A 184 2.30 17.78 -1.03
C LYS A 184 1.32 17.26 0.04
N ARG A 185 0.03 17.21 -0.24
CA ARG A 185 -1.00 16.78 0.70
C ARG A 185 -2.16 16.17 -0.07
N ALA A 186 -2.34 14.86 0.07
CA ALA A 186 -3.44 14.10 -0.53
C ALA A 186 -3.94 13.05 0.47
N HIS A 187 -3.58 11.75 0.31
CA HIS A 187 -3.91 10.75 1.34
C HIS A 187 -3.19 11.05 2.66
N THR A 188 -1.92 11.45 2.59
CA THR A 188 -1.15 12.03 3.69
C THR A 188 -0.31 13.21 3.20
N ASP A 189 0.44 13.83 4.10
CA ASP A 189 1.48 14.82 3.78
C ASP A 189 2.85 14.20 3.42
N THR A 190 2.92 12.88 3.37
CA THR A 190 4.16 12.13 3.09
C THR A 190 4.11 11.30 1.80
N ASP A 191 3.00 11.40 1.05
CA ASP A 191 2.76 10.55 -0.12
C ASP A 191 3.80 10.76 -1.22
N VAL A 192 4.25 9.65 -1.80
CA VAL A 192 4.92 9.67 -3.10
C VAL A 192 4.22 8.70 -4.06
N LEU A 193 4.03 9.17 -5.29
CA LEU A 193 3.69 8.32 -6.42
C LEU A 193 4.99 7.92 -7.11
N ILE A 194 5.09 6.68 -7.52
CA ILE A 194 6.31 6.11 -8.09
C ILE A 194 6.00 5.62 -9.51
N LEU A 195 6.49 6.33 -10.52
CA LEU A 195 6.37 5.86 -11.91
C LEU A 195 7.59 5.01 -12.27
N HIS A 196 7.38 3.73 -12.47
CA HIS A 196 8.35 2.85 -13.11
C HIS A 196 8.28 3.05 -14.61
N VAL A 197 9.28 3.75 -15.16
CA VAL A 197 9.29 4.24 -16.54
C VAL A 197 9.34 3.09 -17.54
N ASN A 198 10.16 2.06 -17.27
CA ASN A 198 10.41 0.94 -18.17
C ASN A 198 9.11 0.17 -18.52
N SER A 199 8.23 -0.05 -17.54
CA SER A 199 6.95 -0.75 -17.75
C SER A 199 5.74 0.17 -17.90
N LYS A 200 5.93 1.50 -17.73
CA LYS A 200 4.83 2.48 -17.65
C LYS A 200 3.81 2.12 -16.55
N THR A 201 4.31 1.74 -15.37
CA THR A 201 3.51 1.41 -14.21
C THR A 201 3.58 2.52 -13.17
N LEU A 202 2.42 3.03 -12.72
CA LEU A 202 2.33 4.04 -11.67
C LEU A 202 1.83 3.40 -10.37
N PHE A 203 2.68 3.41 -9.34
CA PHE A 203 2.31 3.07 -7.97
C PHE A 203 1.76 4.31 -7.28
N LEU A 204 0.53 4.22 -6.79
CA LEU A 204 -0.26 5.35 -6.30
C LEU A 204 -0.24 5.48 -4.77
N GLY A 205 0.23 4.44 -4.06
CA GLY A 205 0.00 4.33 -2.62
C GLY A 205 -1.50 4.45 -2.32
N ASP A 206 -1.84 4.94 -1.14
CA ASP A 206 -3.22 5.08 -0.69
C ASP A 206 -3.95 6.31 -1.26
N ASN A 207 -3.30 7.03 -2.19
CA ASN A 207 -4.03 8.02 -2.99
C ASN A 207 -5.13 7.38 -3.84
N VAL A 208 -5.10 6.06 -4.00
CA VAL A 208 -6.18 5.24 -4.55
C VAL A 208 -6.36 3.98 -3.72
N MET A 209 -7.59 3.77 -3.27
CA MET A 209 -8.04 2.53 -2.66
C MET A 209 -9.23 1.98 -3.44
N LYS A 210 -9.31 0.65 -3.59
CA LYS A 210 -10.36 0.01 -4.36
C LYS A 210 -11.04 -1.08 -3.54
N SER A 211 -12.37 -1.07 -3.54
CA SER A 211 -13.22 -2.00 -2.80
C SER A 211 -13.13 -1.90 -1.27
N ARG A 212 -12.41 -0.92 -0.76
CA ARG A 212 -12.35 -0.54 0.66
C ARG A 212 -12.14 0.96 0.82
N LEU A 213 -12.42 1.47 2.01
CA LEU A 213 -12.07 2.84 2.42
C LEU A 213 -11.03 2.80 3.55
N GLY A 214 -10.02 3.64 3.46
CA GLY A 214 -9.07 3.90 4.54
C GLY A 214 -9.38 5.20 5.26
N GLY A 215 -8.65 5.49 6.34
CA GLY A 215 -8.80 6.75 7.07
C GLY A 215 -8.08 7.91 6.39
N PHE A 216 -8.69 9.09 6.42
CA PHE A 216 -8.02 10.35 6.19
C PHE A 216 -7.77 11.03 7.54
N ASP A 217 -6.52 11.29 7.88
CA ASP A 217 -6.14 11.93 9.15
C ASP A 217 -5.99 13.46 9.02
N ALA A 218 -5.50 14.12 10.06
CA ALA A 218 -5.28 15.57 10.06
C ALA A 218 -4.26 16.04 8.99
N SER A 219 -3.35 15.16 8.56
CA SER A 219 -2.36 15.47 7.52
C SER A 219 -2.90 15.31 6.10
N SER A 220 -4.07 14.67 5.95
CA SER A 220 -4.71 14.39 4.66
C SER A 220 -5.42 15.62 4.09
N SER A 221 -5.64 15.61 2.76
CA SER A 221 -6.58 16.50 2.07
C SER A 221 -7.35 15.72 1.01
N ILE A 222 -8.68 15.64 1.15
CA ILE A 222 -9.55 15.00 0.15
C ILE A 222 -9.61 15.84 -1.11
N LEU A 223 -9.67 17.16 -0.99
CA LEU A 223 -9.62 18.09 -2.13
C LEU A 223 -8.28 17.98 -2.87
N GLY A 224 -7.17 17.88 -2.12
CA GLY A 224 -5.84 17.65 -2.68
C GLY A 224 -5.75 16.32 -3.42
N ASN A 225 -6.37 15.25 -2.89
CA ASN A 225 -6.39 13.95 -3.52
C ASN A 225 -7.27 13.94 -4.79
N ILE A 226 -8.44 14.60 -4.78
CA ILE A 226 -9.27 14.81 -5.99
C ILE A 226 -8.43 15.49 -7.07
N LYS A 227 -7.79 16.63 -6.73
CA LYS A 227 -6.96 17.37 -7.67
C LYS A 227 -5.84 16.51 -8.26
N LEU A 228 -5.13 15.74 -7.42
CA LEU A 228 -4.08 14.83 -7.85
C LEU A 228 -4.59 13.84 -8.90
N LEU A 229 -5.72 13.17 -8.62
CA LEU A 229 -6.25 12.15 -9.52
C LEU A 229 -6.80 12.76 -10.81
N GLU A 230 -7.40 13.95 -10.78
CA GLU A 230 -7.81 14.69 -11.97
C GLU A 230 -6.61 15.11 -12.84
N ASP A 231 -5.48 15.44 -12.21
CA ASP A 231 -4.26 15.77 -12.96
C ASP A 231 -3.65 14.51 -13.61
N ILE A 232 -3.77 13.33 -12.96
CA ILE A 232 -3.38 12.05 -13.56
C ILE A 232 -4.30 11.68 -14.74
N GLU A 233 -5.62 11.90 -14.64
CA GLU A 233 -6.57 11.66 -15.75
C GLU A 233 -6.24 12.47 -17.01
N LYS A 234 -5.68 13.67 -16.85
CA LYS A 234 -5.28 14.54 -17.95
C LYS A 234 -3.92 14.18 -18.56
N ALA A 235 -3.12 13.37 -17.86
CA ALA A 235 -1.81 12.92 -18.33
C ALA A 235 -1.95 11.80 -19.38
N PRO A 236 -0.90 11.53 -20.19
CA PRO A 236 -0.91 10.38 -21.07
C PRO A 236 -1.14 9.07 -20.31
N GLU A 237 -2.03 8.22 -20.82
CA GLU A 237 -2.40 6.96 -20.19
C GLU A 237 -1.18 6.02 -20.07
N LEU A 238 -1.03 5.42 -18.90
CA LEU A 238 0.01 4.46 -18.60
C LEU A 238 -0.50 3.02 -18.78
N SER A 239 0.44 2.07 -18.76
CA SER A 239 0.10 0.67 -18.99
C SER A 239 -0.61 0.04 -17.80
N LEU A 240 -0.27 0.49 -16.58
CA LEU A 240 -0.78 -0.09 -15.33
C LEU A 240 -0.81 0.97 -14.21
N TYR A 241 -1.86 0.92 -13.41
CA TYR A 241 -2.02 1.71 -12.18
C TYR A 241 -2.16 0.75 -11.00
N VAL A 242 -1.37 0.97 -9.95
CA VAL A 242 -1.31 0.12 -8.76
C VAL A 242 -1.76 0.93 -7.56
N PRO A 243 -2.97 0.67 -7.03
CA PRO A 243 -3.44 1.32 -5.80
C PRO A 243 -2.71 0.77 -4.59
N GLY A 244 -2.75 1.47 -3.45
CA GLY A 244 -2.23 0.94 -2.19
C GLY A 244 -3.00 -0.30 -1.74
N HIS A 245 -4.32 -0.31 -1.97
CA HIS A 245 -5.22 -1.43 -1.65
C HIS A 245 -6.18 -1.73 -2.79
N GLY A 246 -6.46 -3.03 -2.99
CA GLY A 246 -7.36 -3.51 -4.02
C GLY A 246 -6.67 -3.80 -5.36
N ALA A 247 -7.43 -4.25 -6.35
CA ALA A 247 -6.86 -4.80 -7.58
C ALA A 247 -6.21 -3.73 -8.48
N PRO A 248 -4.95 -3.92 -8.92
CA PRO A 248 -4.33 -3.12 -9.97
C PRO A 248 -5.07 -3.26 -11.31
N GLY A 249 -4.96 -2.26 -12.17
CA GLY A 249 -5.61 -2.28 -13.48
C GLY A 249 -5.32 -1.05 -14.35
N LYS A 250 -6.17 -0.84 -15.35
CA LYS A 250 -6.18 0.36 -16.16
C LYS A 250 -6.73 1.57 -15.38
N MET A 251 -6.57 2.77 -15.91
CA MET A 251 -7.03 4.01 -15.26
C MET A 251 -8.50 3.91 -14.85
N HIS A 252 -9.39 3.59 -15.79
CA HIS A 252 -10.83 3.49 -15.53
C HIS A 252 -11.24 2.39 -14.54
N GLU A 253 -10.39 1.37 -14.34
CA GLU A 253 -10.63 0.29 -13.39
C GLU A 253 -10.12 0.62 -11.99
N THR A 254 -9.10 1.48 -11.90
CA THR A 254 -8.33 1.71 -10.68
C THR A 254 -8.58 3.10 -10.11
N ILE A 255 -8.47 4.16 -10.92
CA ILE A 255 -8.57 5.55 -10.46
C ILE A 255 -10.03 6.02 -10.44
N ASP A 256 -10.77 5.86 -11.54
CA ASP A 256 -12.11 6.43 -11.68
C ASP A 256 -13.07 6.05 -10.54
N PRO A 257 -13.12 4.79 -10.06
CA PRO A 257 -14.04 4.45 -8.96
C PRO A 257 -13.77 5.24 -7.70
N PHE A 258 -12.49 5.41 -7.31
CA PHE A 258 -12.13 6.13 -6.09
C PHE A 258 -12.27 7.64 -6.26
N LEU A 259 -11.87 8.18 -7.41
CA LEU A 259 -12.09 9.59 -7.73
C LEU A 259 -13.57 9.95 -7.75
N ASN A 260 -14.42 9.11 -8.35
CA ASN A 260 -15.88 9.31 -8.33
C ASN A 260 -16.46 9.26 -6.91
N TYR A 261 -15.98 8.35 -6.05
CA TYR A 261 -16.34 8.33 -4.64
C TYR A 261 -16.04 9.66 -3.97
N MET A 262 -14.83 10.20 -4.13
CA MET A 262 -14.46 11.49 -3.52
C MET A 262 -15.21 12.69 -4.12
N LYS A 263 -15.50 12.67 -5.43
CA LYS A 263 -16.33 13.69 -6.08
C LYS A 263 -17.79 13.69 -5.55
N LEU A 264 -18.33 12.52 -5.21
CA LEU A 264 -19.64 12.41 -4.56
C LEU A 264 -19.63 12.94 -3.13
N LEU A 265 -18.53 12.71 -2.37
CA LEU A 265 -18.34 13.35 -1.06
C LEU A 265 -18.31 14.87 -1.19
N LYS A 266 -17.51 15.40 -2.12
CA LYS A 266 -17.42 16.84 -2.38
C LYS A 266 -18.79 17.44 -2.68
N LYS A 267 -19.53 16.82 -3.60
CA LYS A 267 -20.89 17.24 -3.93
C LYS A 267 -21.82 17.24 -2.71
N GLY A 268 -21.71 16.21 -1.86
CA GLY A 268 -22.49 16.14 -0.63
C GLY A 268 -22.15 17.27 0.36
N ALA A 269 -20.86 17.58 0.52
CA ALA A 269 -20.42 18.68 1.38
C ALA A 269 -20.84 20.06 0.82
N GLU A 270 -20.71 20.27 -0.49
CA GLU A 270 -21.22 21.48 -1.16
C GLU A 270 -22.74 21.67 -0.92
N MET A 271 -23.53 20.59 -1.03
CA MET A 271 -24.96 20.63 -0.72
C MET A 271 -25.24 21.00 0.74
N ALA A 272 -24.43 20.53 1.69
CA ALA A 272 -24.56 20.86 3.10
C ALA A 272 -24.31 22.36 3.34
N LEU A 273 -23.26 22.92 2.76
CA LEU A 273 -22.95 24.35 2.83
C LEU A 273 -24.04 25.21 2.17
N GLU A 274 -24.56 24.81 0.99
CA GLU A 274 -25.65 25.52 0.30
C GLU A 274 -26.98 25.51 1.09
N GLU A 275 -27.29 24.42 1.81
CA GLU A 275 -28.46 24.24 2.65
C GLU A 275 -28.29 24.84 4.06
N ASP A 276 -27.10 25.35 4.41
CA ASP A 276 -26.71 25.84 5.74
C ASP A 276 -26.99 24.81 6.85
N VAL A 277 -26.50 23.54 6.58
CA VAL A 277 -26.62 22.40 7.50
C VAL A 277 -25.28 21.73 7.72
N GLU A 278 -25.16 21.00 8.82
CA GLU A 278 -23.97 20.26 9.16
C GLU A 278 -23.78 19.00 8.28
N ALA A 279 -22.53 18.57 8.09
CA ALA A 279 -22.19 17.40 7.27
C ALA A 279 -22.97 16.12 7.68
N TYR A 280 -23.22 15.92 8.98
CA TYR A 280 -23.96 14.74 9.45
C TYR A 280 -25.44 14.78 9.07
N GLU A 281 -26.04 15.95 8.86
CA GLU A 281 -27.47 16.12 8.50
C GLU A 281 -27.71 15.74 7.03
N ILE A 282 -26.75 16.08 6.13
CA ILE A 282 -26.81 15.72 4.71
C ILE A 282 -26.43 14.24 4.43
N LYS A 283 -25.79 13.56 5.40
CA LYS A 283 -25.26 12.19 5.25
C LYS A 283 -26.27 11.21 4.61
N PRO A 284 -27.56 11.16 4.99
CA PRO A 284 -28.51 10.23 4.36
C PRO A 284 -28.66 10.45 2.85
N LYS A 285 -28.66 11.71 2.38
CA LYS A 285 -28.71 12.04 0.95
C LYS A 285 -27.44 11.57 0.24
N VAL A 286 -26.28 11.76 0.88
CA VAL A 286 -24.97 11.34 0.33
C VAL A 286 -24.88 9.81 0.21
N VAL A 287 -25.34 9.06 1.21
CA VAL A 287 -25.40 7.57 1.14
C VAL A 287 -26.26 7.12 -0.05
N GLU A 288 -27.40 7.78 -0.30
CA GLU A 288 -28.25 7.47 -1.46
C GLU A 288 -27.53 7.70 -2.79
N MET A 289 -26.70 8.74 -2.89
CA MET A 289 -25.87 9.02 -4.07
C MET A 289 -24.74 7.96 -4.26
N MET A 290 -24.36 7.28 -3.18
CA MET A 290 -23.21 6.36 -3.12
C MET A 290 -23.58 4.88 -3.12
N LYS A 291 -24.73 4.49 -3.68
CA LYS A 291 -25.23 3.09 -3.68
C LYS A 291 -24.21 2.05 -4.17
N ASP A 292 -23.37 2.41 -5.12
CA ASP A 292 -22.36 1.51 -5.68
C ASP A 292 -21.20 1.25 -4.71
N TYR A 293 -21.04 2.09 -3.70
CA TYR A 293 -19.93 2.06 -2.74
C TYR A 293 -20.29 1.43 -1.39
N VAL A 294 -21.58 1.26 -1.08
CA VAL A 294 -22.03 0.74 0.23
C VAL A 294 -21.48 -0.67 0.56
N LYS A 295 -21.04 -1.40 -0.46
CA LYS A 295 -20.42 -2.73 -0.31
C LYS A 295 -18.89 -2.67 -0.15
N TRP A 296 -18.28 -1.49 -0.27
CA TRP A 296 -16.85 -1.36 -0.02
C TRP A 296 -16.58 -1.54 1.46
N ASP A 297 -15.52 -2.27 1.78
CA ASP A 297 -15.14 -2.48 3.18
C ASP A 297 -14.93 -1.15 3.91
N ALA A 298 -15.31 -1.09 5.17
CA ALA A 298 -15.28 0.11 6.01
C ALA A 298 -16.20 1.28 5.60
N PHE A 299 -17.07 1.14 4.58
CA PHE A 299 -17.96 2.22 4.13
C PHE A 299 -18.78 2.80 5.28
N ASP A 300 -19.42 1.97 6.09
CA ASP A 300 -20.37 2.40 7.14
C ASP A 300 -19.75 3.35 8.16
N HIS A 301 -18.47 3.17 8.50
CA HIS A 301 -17.82 3.97 9.54
C HIS A 301 -16.77 4.96 9.02
N GLN A 302 -16.32 4.86 7.76
CA GLN A 302 -15.37 5.80 7.18
C GLN A 302 -16.06 6.91 6.38
N MET A 303 -17.13 6.60 5.63
CA MET A 303 -17.76 7.57 4.73
C MET A 303 -18.21 8.85 5.46
N GLY A 304 -18.82 8.71 6.65
CA GLY A 304 -19.24 9.88 7.43
C GLY A 304 -18.07 10.76 7.91
N LYS A 305 -16.93 10.16 8.24
CA LYS A 305 -15.69 10.89 8.60
C LYS A 305 -15.10 11.62 7.39
N HIS A 306 -15.15 10.97 6.22
CA HIS A 306 -14.68 11.57 4.97
C HIS A 306 -15.58 12.76 4.58
N LEU A 307 -16.89 12.62 4.73
CA LEU A 307 -17.84 13.71 4.46
C LEU A 307 -17.59 14.90 5.38
N GLN A 308 -17.39 14.65 6.69
CA GLN A 308 -17.06 15.71 7.64
C GLN A 308 -15.76 16.41 7.26
N LYS A 309 -14.72 15.62 6.91
CA LYS A 309 -13.42 16.18 6.56
C LYS A 309 -13.47 17.08 5.33
N ILE A 310 -14.12 16.65 4.25
CA ILE A 310 -14.21 17.47 3.04
C ILE A 310 -15.11 18.68 3.23
N TYR A 311 -16.13 18.59 4.10
CA TYR A 311 -16.94 19.72 4.51
C TYR A 311 -16.08 20.80 5.18
N GLU A 312 -15.25 20.40 6.16
CA GLU A 312 -14.30 21.30 6.84
C GLU A 312 -13.25 21.89 5.89
N GLU A 313 -12.79 21.11 4.89
CA GLU A 313 -11.85 21.60 3.88
C GLU A 313 -12.48 22.67 2.97
N LEU A 314 -13.75 22.50 2.57
CA LEU A 314 -14.46 23.48 1.74
C LEU A 314 -14.80 24.75 2.53
N GLU A 315 -15.26 24.61 3.77
CA GLU A 315 -15.54 25.74 4.65
C GLU A 315 -14.28 26.62 4.85
N ALA A 316 -13.11 25.98 5.01
CA ALA A 316 -11.83 26.71 5.15
C ALA A 316 -11.31 27.37 3.84
N GLU A 317 -11.83 26.98 2.66
CA GLU A 317 -11.51 27.66 1.38
C GLU A 317 -12.35 28.92 1.16
N ASP A 318 -13.54 29.00 1.81
CA ASP A 318 -14.47 30.14 1.69
C ASP A 318 -14.15 31.29 2.69
N GLU A 319 -13.30 31.05 3.70
CA GLU A 319 -12.80 32.05 4.66
C GLU A 319 -11.55 32.80 4.13
#